data_f1ae3ca04c70e05c81fb98a3beb513b8
#
_entry.id   f1ae3ca04c70e05c81fb98a3beb513b8
#
_cell.length_a   1.000
_cell.length_b   1.000
_cell.length_c   1.000
_cell.angle_alpha   90.00
_cell.angle_beta   90.00
_cell.angle_gamma   90.00
#
_symmetry.space_group_name_H-M   'P 1'
#
loop_
_entity.id
_entity.type
_entity.pdbx_description
1 polymer ?
#
loop_
_entity_poly.entity_id
_entity_poly.type
_entity_poly.pdbx_seq_one_letter_code
_entity_poly.pdbx_strand_id
1 'polypeptide(L)'
;MRKINEIFYSLQGEGYYTGTPAIFIRFSGCNLKCSFCDTQHEEGTMMTDDEIIAEVKKYPAVTVVLTGGEPSLWIDDTLIDRLHEAGKYVTVETNGTNPLPESVDWVTCSPKQGVELKINRIDEVKVVYEGQDISIFELLPAEHFFLQPCSCINTCLLYTSDAAD
;
A
#
# COMPACT_ATOMS: atom_id res chain seq x y z
N MET A 1 18.20 -3.40 -8.71
CA MET A 1 17.15 -3.16 -9.74
C MET A 1 15.82 -3.71 -9.23
N ARG A 2 14.73 -2.99 -9.43
CA ARG A 2 13.38 -3.32 -8.97
C ARG A 2 12.42 -3.31 -10.14
N LYS A 3 11.42 -4.20 -10.14
CA LYS A 3 10.43 -4.26 -11.21
C LYS A 3 9.29 -3.29 -10.89
N ILE A 4 9.22 -2.19 -11.61
CA ILE A 4 8.25 -1.12 -11.43
C ILE A 4 7.15 -1.25 -12.48
N ASN A 5 5.90 -1.27 -12.04
CA ASN A 5 4.73 -1.23 -12.90
C ASN A 5 4.50 0.20 -13.40
N GLU A 6 4.41 1.15 -12.46
CA GLU A 6 4.23 2.57 -12.76
C GLU A 6 4.73 3.46 -11.62
N ILE A 7 5.07 4.70 -11.94
CA ILE A 7 5.30 5.79 -10.97
C ILE A 7 4.45 6.97 -11.39
N PHE A 8 3.57 7.47 -10.50
CA PHE A 8 2.68 8.56 -10.81
C PHE A 8 2.43 9.47 -9.60
N TYR A 9 1.94 10.67 -9.85
CA TYR A 9 1.57 11.65 -8.84
C TYR A 9 0.06 11.81 -8.77
N SER A 10 -0.52 11.66 -7.58
CA SER A 10 -1.96 11.78 -7.36
C SER A 10 -2.27 12.15 -5.91
N LEU A 11 -3.55 12.16 -5.54
CA LEU A 11 -3.98 12.19 -4.15
C LEU A 11 -4.10 10.76 -3.63
N GLN A 12 -3.69 10.53 -2.36
CA GLN A 12 -4.04 9.29 -1.68
C GLN A 12 -5.56 9.21 -1.52
N GLY A 13 -6.16 8.14 -2.03
CA GLY A 13 -7.61 7.94 -2.04
C GLY A 13 -8.16 7.19 -0.84
N GLU A 14 -7.29 6.57 -0.01
CA GLU A 14 -7.67 5.61 1.00
C GLU A 14 -6.88 5.79 2.30
N GLY A 15 -7.48 5.32 3.42
CA GLY A 15 -6.82 5.25 4.71
C GLY A 15 -6.58 6.61 5.37
N TYR A 16 -5.64 6.62 6.31
CA TYR A 16 -5.34 7.77 7.16
C TYR A 16 -4.91 9.02 6.37
N TYR A 17 -4.13 8.82 5.31
CA TYR A 17 -3.62 9.91 4.48
C TYR A 17 -4.52 10.30 3.31
N THR A 18 -5.80 9.91 3.33
CA THR A 18 -6.77 10.30 2.28
C THR A 18 -6.75 11.80 2.03
N GLY A 19 -6.64 12.18 0.74
CA GLY A 19 -6.55 13.58 0.30
C GLY A 19 -5.13 14.16 0.29
N THR A 20 -4.12 13.43 0.77
CA THR A 20 -2.73 13.88 0.76
C THR A 20 -2.12 13.73 -0.63
N PRO A 21 -1.47 14.78 -1.20
CA PRO A 21 -0.70 14.65 -2.43
C PRO A 21 0.48 13.68 -2.24
N ALA A 22 0.56 12.66 -3.08
CA ALA A 22 1.56 11.61 -2.96
C ALA A 22 2.10 11.14 -4.31
N ILE A 23 3.32 10.62 -4.29
CA ILE A 23 3.96 9.94 -5.41
C ILE A 23 3.79 8.44 -5.16
N PHE A 24 3.13 7.76 -6.06
CA PHE A 24 2.93 6.32 -5.97
C PHE A 24 4.01 5.59 -6.77
N ILE A 25 4.70 4.67 -6.10
CA ILE A 25 5.61 3.71 -6.74
C ILE A 25 4.93 2.35 -6.66
N ARG A 26 4.37 1.92 -7.77
CA ARG A 26 3.72 0.62 -7.88
C ARG A 26 4.70 -0.43 -8.38
N PHE A 27 5.03 -1.38 -7.52
CA PHE A 27 5.87 -2.53 -7.86
C PHE A 27 5.08 -3.61 -8.60
N SER A 28 5.77 -4.35 -9.47
CA SER A 28 5.21 -5.51 -10.15
C SER A 28 5.48 -6.80 -9.38
N GLY A 29 4.55 -7.75 -9.50
CA GLY A 29 4.62 -9.03 -8.81
C GLY A 29 3.99 -9.01 -7.42
N CYS A 30 3.30 -10.09 -7.10
CA CYS A 30 2.70 -10.32 -5.79
C CYS A 30 2.84 -11.80 -5.43
N ASN A 31 3.02 -12.08 -4.15
CA ASN A 31 3.05 -13.44 -3.62
C ASN A 31 1.67 -14.02 -3.30
N LEU A 32 0.61 -13.21 -3.47
CA LEU A 32 -0.79 -13.62 -3.33
C LEU A 32 -1.54 -13.51 -4.66
N LYS A 33 -2.69 -14.20 -4.76
CA LYS A 33 -3.61 -14.15 -5.89
C LYS A 33 -5.03 -13.92 -5.38
N CYS A 34 -5.33 -12.65 -5.01
CA CYS A 34 -6.65 -12.28 -4.51
C CYS A 34 -7.66 -12.24 -5.66
N SER A 35 -8.88 -12.76 -5.41
CA SER A 35 -9.97 -12.78 -6.40
C SER A 35 -10.46 -11.39 -6.80
N PHE A 36 -10.32 -10.42 -5.89
CA PHE A 36 -10.73 -9.01 -6.06
C PHE A 36 -9.58 -8.09 -6.51
N CYS A 37 -8.42 -8.63 -6.85
CA CYS A 37 -7.27 -7.81 -7.23
C CYS A 37 -7.56 -7.04 -8.51
N ASP A 38 -7.51 -5.72 -8.44
CA ASP A 38 -7.72 -4.79 -9.55
C ASP A 38 -6.42 -4.36 -10.23
N THR A 39 -5.27 -4.75 -9.65
CA THR A 39 -3.96 -4.35 -10.13
C THR A 39 -3.39 -5.37 -11.12
N GLN A 40 -3.08 -4.92 -12.33
CA GLN A 40 -2.33 -5.70 -13.32
C GLN A 40 -0.83 -5.59 -13.04
N HIS A 41 -0.33 -6.39 -12.09
CA HIS A 41 1.04 -6.32 -11.59
C HIS A 41 2.01 -7.32 -12.25
N GLU A 42 1.64 -7.97 -13.34
CA GLU A 42 2.51 -8.94 -14.05
C GLU A 42 3.53 -8.24 -14.95
N GLU A 43 3.13 -7.14 -15.57
CA GLU A 43 3.98 -6.30 -16.42
C GLU A 43 4.81 -5.31 -15.58
N GLY A 44 5.84 -4.73 -16.19
CA GLY A 44 6.67 -3.70 -15.55
C GLY A 44 8.07 -3.64 -16.10
N THR A 45 8.74 -2.52 -15.82
CA THR A 45 10.08 -2.21 -16.27
C THR A 45 11.08 -2.37 -15.12
N MET A 46 12.25 -2.96 -15.40
CA MET A 46 13.34 -3.01 -14.44
C MET A 46 14.02 -1.65 -14.34
N MET A 47 13.95 -1.04 -13.16
CA MET A 47 14.56 0.26 -12.87
C MET A 47 15.62 0.11 -11.78
N THR A 48 16.68 0.89 -11.89
CA THR A 48 17.67 1.10 -10.83
C THR A 48 17.09 2.07 -9.78
N ASP A 49 17.67 2.06 -8.57
CA ASP A 49 17.27 3.02 -7.54
C ASP A 49 17.55 4.47 -7.99
N ASP A 50 18.62 4.72 -8.78
CA ASP A 50 18.90 6.03 -9.36
C ASP A 50 17.77 6.52 -10.28
N GLU A 51 17.26 5.64 -11.14
CA GLU A 51 16.16 5.96 -12.04
C GLU A 51 14.86 6.22 -11.26
N ILE A 52 14.58 5.42 -10.23
CA ILE A 52 13.42 5.63 -9.35
C ILE A 52 13.50 6.98 -8.64
N ILE A 53 14.65 7.30 -8.03
CA ILE A 53 14.83 8.58 -7.33
C ILE A 53 14.77 9.77 -8.32
N ALA A 54 15.31 9.62 -9.52
CA ALA A 54 15.24 10.65 -10.55
C ALA A 54 13.77 10.91 -10.97
N GLU A 55 12.96 9.86 -11.08
CA GLU A 55 11.53 9.99 -11.38
C GLU A 55 10.77 10.67 -10.24
N VAL A 56 10.97 10.22 -8.99
CA VAL A 56 10.33 10.78 -7.78
C VAL A 56 10.63 12.29 -7.63
N LYS A 57 11.85 12.72 -7.94
CA LYS A 57 12.26 14.14 -7.85
C LYS A 57 11.55 15.07 -8.84
N LYS A 58 10.87 14.55 -9.85
CA LYS A 58 10.08 15.37 -10.79
C LYS A 58 8.81 15.94 -10.17
N TYR A 59 8.35 15.36 -9.06
CA TYR A 59 7.08 15.70 -8.42
C TYR A 59 7.29 16.46 -7.10
N PRO A 60 6.42 17.44 -6.79
CA PRO A 60 6.58 18.29 -5.61
C PRO A 60 6.16 17.64 -4.29
N ALA A 61 5.43 16.51 -4.32
CA ALA A 61 4.94 15.86 -3.11
C ALA A 61 6.08 15.37 -2.22
N VAL A 62 5.89 15.50 -0.91
CA VAL A 62 6.80 14.96 0.10
C VAL A 62 6.51 13.48 0.32
N THR A 63 5.25 13.06 0.32
CA THR A 63 4.84 11.69 0.58
C THR A 63 5.09 10.80 -0.64
N VAL A 64 5.72 9.65 -0.40
CA VAL A 64 5.87 8.55 -1.35
C VAL A 64 5.13 7.35 -0.80
N VAL A 65 4.25 6.76 -1.61
CA VAL A 65 3.51 5.53 -1.30
C VAL A 65 4.12 4.37 -2.10
N LEU A 66 4.75 3.45 -1.39
CA LEU A 66 5.24 2.20 -1.96
C LEU A 66 4.12 1.17 -1.94
N THR A 67 3.62 0.78 -3.10
CA THR A 67 2.44 -0.05 -3.27
C THR A 67 2.58 -0.99 -4.48
N GLY A 68 1.51 -1.57 -4.98
CA GLY A 68 1.47 -2.32 -6.22
C GLY A 68 1.02 -3.75 -6.03
N GLY A 69 1.76 -4.74 -6.52
CA GLY A 69 1.56 -6.13 -6.18
C GLY A 69 1.84 -6.35 -4.69
N GLU A 70 3.09 -6.69 -4.35
CA GLU A 70 3.54 -6.69 -2.95
C GLU A 70 4.90 -6.00 -2.85
N PRO A 71 4.97 -4.79 -2.27
CA PRO A 71 6.21 -4.02 -2.20
C PRO A 71 7.30 -4.67 -1.34
N SER A 72 6.93 -5.46 -0.31
CA SER A 72 7.92 -6.13 0.54
C SER A 72 8.82 -7.13 -0.19
N LEU A 73 8.47 -7.53 -1.41
CA LEU A 73 9.32 -8.36 -2.27
C LEU A 73 10.48 -7.58 -2.90
N TRP A 74 10.42 -6.25 -2.87
CA TRP A 74 11.28 -5.37 -3.65
C TRP A 74 12.03 -4.33 -2.82
N ILE A 75 11.48 -3.91 -1.68
CA ILE A 75 12.03 -2.82 -0.86
C ILE A 75 13.07 -3.35 0.13
N ASP A 76 14.05 -2.51 0.40
CA ASP A 76 15.08 -2.70 1.42
C ASP A 76 15.50 -1.35 1.99
N ASP A 77 16.32 -1.36 3.05
CA ASP A 77 16.79 -0.15 3.71
C ASP A 77 17.49 0.81 2.73
N THR A 78 18.21 0.28 1.73
CA THR A 78 18.90 1.12 0.74
C THR A 78 17.94 2.01 -0.05
N LEU A 79 16.80 1.50 -0.49
CA LEU A 79 15.80 2.30 -1.19
C LEU A 79 15.15 3.32 -0.28
N ILE A 80 14.80 2.92 0.96
CA ILE A 80 14.16 3.80 1.93
C ILE A 80 15.09 4.97 2.28
N ASP A 81 16.35 4.68 2.61
CA ASP A 81 17.36 5.71 2.92
C ASP A 81 17.51 6.71 1.78
N ARG A 82 17.54 6.25 0.53
CA ARG A 82 17.66 7.11 -0.64
C ARG A 82 16.43 7.98 -0.88
N LEU A 83 15.24 7.48 -0.56
CA LEU A 83 14.02 8.29 -0.59
C LEU A 83 14.05 9.36 0.51
N HIS A 84 14.52 9.02 1.73
CA HIS A 84 14.73 9.98 2.80
C HIS A 84 15.78 11.05 2.44
N GLU A 85 16.90 10.66 1.83
CA GLU A 85 17.92 11.61 1.32
C GLU A 85 17.34 12.54 0.24
N ALA A 86 16.33 12.09 -0.50
CA ALA A 86 15.58 12.93 -1.44
C ALA A 86 14.50 13.79 -0.77
N GLY A 87 14.43 13.80 0.58
CA GLY A 87 13.47 14.60 1.36
C GLY A 87 12.06 14.04 1.34
N LYS A 88 11.90 12.72 1.15
CA LYS A 88 10.58 12.07 1.10
C LYS A 88 10.21 11.41 2.42
N TYR A 89 8.91 11.44 2.74
CA TYR A 89 8.25 10.67 3.78
C TYR A 89 7.71 9.38 3.14
N VAL A 90 8.14 8.23 3.62
CA VAL A 90 7.92 6.94 2.93
C VAL A 90 6.84 6.13 3.64
N THR A 91 5.73 5.90 2.94
CA THR A 91 4.66 5.03 3.38
C THR A 91 4.63 3.74 2.56
N VAL A 92 4.21 2.64 3.16
CA VAL A 92 4.10 1.34 2.48
C VAL A 92 2.70 0.78 2.64
N GLU A 93 2.09 0.33 1.54
CA GLU A 93 0.87 -0.47 1.54
C GLU A 93 1.22 -1.93 1.23
N THR A 94 1.05 -2.83 2.20
CA THR A 94 1.48 -4.23 2.11
C THR A 94 0.37 -5.20 2.52
N ASN A 95 0.44 -6.43 2.03
CA ASN A 95 -0.43 -7.52 2.50
C ASN A 95 0.04 -8.12 3.85
N GLY A 96 1.18 -7.69 4.38
CA GLY A 96 1.69 -8.07 5.69
C GLY A 96 2.37 -9.44 5.78
N THR A 97 2.60 -10.12 4.66
CA THR A 97 3.18 -11.49 4.65
C THR A 97 4.69 -11.54 4.87
N ASN A 98 5.35 -10.40 4.78
CA ASN A 98 6.79 -10.29 5.00
C ASN A 98 7.10 -9.13 5.96
N PRO A 99 8.24 -9.17 6.67
CA PRO A 99 8.73 -8.01 7.42
C PRO A 99 9.13 -6.89 6.46
N LEU A 100 9.12 -5.66 6.97
CA LEU A 100 9.52 -4.45 6.26
C LEU A 100 10.78 -3.85 6.91
N PRO A 101 11.55 -3.01 6.17
CA PRO A 101 12.59 -2.17 6.76
C PRO A 101 12.02 -1.31 7.91
N GLU A 102 12.76 -1.22 9.02
CA GLU A 102 12.31 -0.43 10.18
C GLU A 102 12.30 1.08 9.90
N SER A 103 13.06 1.51 8.90
CA SER A 103 13.16 2.91 8.46
C SER A 103 11.93 3.42 7.70
N VAL A 104 10.95 2.58 7.38
CA VAL A 104 9.67 3.02 6.79
C VAL A 104 8.93 3.92 7.78
N ASP A 105 8.43 5.09 7.33
CA ASP A 105 7.78 6.06 8.20
C ASP A 105 6.36 5.67 8.60
N TRP A 106 5.59 5.02 7.68
CA TRP A 106 4.22 4.59 7.92
C TRP A 106 3.90 3.28 7.21
N VAL A 107 3.27 2.37 7.94
CA VAL A 107 2.92 1.04 7.44
C VAL A 107 1.42 0.83 7.46
N THR A 108 0.83 0.76 6.28
CA THR A 108 -0.55 0.34 6.04
C THR A 108 -0.58 -1.15 5.71
N CYS A 109 -1.08 -1.95 6.62
CA CYS A 109 -1.30 -3.38 6.39
C CYS A 109 -2.72 -3.61 5.83
N SER A 110 -2.79 -4.25 4.67
CA SER A 110 -4.05 -4.73 4.09
C SER A 110 -4.13 -6.26 4.21
N PRO A 111 -4.48 -6.79 5.39
CA PRO A 111 -4.45 -8.22 5.65
C PRO A 111 -5.47 -8.97 4.80
N LYS A 112 -5.15 -10.20 4.43
CA LYS A 112 -6.05 -11.07 3.65
C LYS A 112 -6.53 -12.22 4.52
N GLN A 113 -7.79 -12.57 4.40
CA GLN A 113 -8.39 -13.64 5.18
C GLN A 113 -7.65 -14.97 4.95
N GLY A 114 -7.32 -15.67 6.03
CA GLY A 114 -6.62 -16.96 5.97
C GLY A 114 -5.14 -16.89 5.63
N VAL A 115 -4.56 -15.69 5.57
CA VAL A 115 -3.13 -15.49 5.32
C VAL A 115 -2.41 -15.12 6.61
N GLU A 116 -1.30 -15.81 6.90
CA GLU A 116 -0.46 -15.52 8.06
C GLU A 116 0.29 -14.20 7.88
N LEU A 117 0.21 -13.34 8.88
CA LEU A 117 0.97 -12.09 8.93
C LEU A 117 2.34 -12.33 9.55
N LYS A 118 3.39 -11.77 8.93
CA LYS A 118 4.79 -11.81 9.38
C LYS A 118 5.39 -10.41 9.52
N ILE A 119 4.55 -9.41 9.34
CA ILE A 119 4.94 -8.02 9.45
C ILE A 119 5.34 -7.68 10.88
N ASN A 120 6.36 -6.83 11.03
CA ASN A 120 6.95 -6.46 12.33
C ASN A 120 6.33 -5.20 12.95
N ARG A 121 5.63 -4.37 12.16
CA ARG A 121 4.97 -3.15 12.60
C ARG A 121 3.73 -2.87 11.75
N ILE A 122 2.68 -2.34 12.35
CA ILE A 122 1.46 -1.88 11.67
C ILE A 122 1.05 -0.55 12.32
N ASP A 123 0.97 0.52 11.52
CA ASP A 123 0.42 1.80 11.96
C ASP A 123 -1.07 1.88 11.62
N GLU A 124 -1.45 1.30 10.49
CA GLU A 124 -2.80 1.29 9.96
C GLU A 124 -3.19 -0.08 9.43
N VAL A 125 -4.39 -0.54 9.76
CA VAL A 125 -5.05 -1.69 9.13
C VAL A 125 -6.11 -1.19 8.15
N LYS A 126 -5.99 -1.57 6.89
CA LYS A 126 -6.94 -1.24 5.83
C LYS A 126 -7.51 -2.54 5.23
N VAL A 127 -8.71 -2.92 5.65
CA VAL A 127 -9.36 -4.16 5.21
C VAL A 127 -10.20 -3.91 3.97
N VAL A 128 -9.93 -4.63 2.89
CA VAL A 128 -10.84 -4.68 1.73
C VAL A 128 -12.06 -5.50 2.14
N TYR A 129 -13.23 -4.85 2.16
CA TYR A 129 -14.47 -5.44 2.63
C TYR A 129 -15.29 -6.03 1.48
N GLU A 130 -15.57 -7.32 1.59
CA GLU A 130 -16.38 -8.11 0.65
C GLU A 130 -17.61 -8.76 1.34
N GLY A 131 -17.91 -8.35 2.59
CA GLY A 131 -18.95 -8.97 3.41
C GLY A 131 -18.46 -10.05 4.38
N GLN A 132 -17.14 -10.20 4.53
CA GLN A 132 -16.51 -11.16 5.45
C GLN A 132 -16.58 -10.69 6.91
N ASP A 133 -16.37 -11.63 7.84
CA ASP A 133 -16.17 -11.30 9.27
C ASP A 133 -14.85 -10.52 9.43
N ILE A 134 -14.96 -9.32 9.97
CA ILE A 134 -13.83 -8.40 10.19
C ILE A 134 -13.28 -8.44 11.61
N SER A 135 -13.95 -9.11 12.53
CA SER A 135 -13.57 -9.15 13.96
C SER A 135 -12.16 -9.69 14.20
N ILE A 136 -11.69 -10.57 13.33
CA ILE A 136 -10.32 -11.11 13.38
C ILE A 136 -9.24 -10.05 13.16
N PHE A 137 -9.56 -8.98 12.43
CA PHE A 137 -8.61 -7.90 12.12
C PHE A 137 -8.56 -6.84 13.23
N GLU A 138 -9.60 -6.72 14.06
CA GLU A 138 -9.64 -5.79 15.19
C GLU A 138 -8.61 -6.12 16.28
N LEU A 139 -8.08 -7.34 16.28
CA LEU A 139 -7.05 -7.79 17.22
C LEU A 139 -5.62 -7.43 16.80
N LEU A 140 -5.44 -6.86 15.60
CA LEU A 140 -4.13 -6.46 15.12
C LEU A 140 -3.62 -5.23 15.90
N PRO A 141 -2.30 -5.15 16.17
CA PRO A 141 -1.72 -4.07 16.96
C PRO A 141 -1.52 -2.80 16.11
N ALA A 142 -2.61 -2.15 15.73
CA ALA A 142 -2.60 -0.91 14.95
C ALA A 142 -3.39 0.19 15.68
N GLU A 143 -3.03 1.45 15.43
CA GLU A 143 -3.76 2.60 15.98
C GLU A 143 -4.95 3.00 15.13
N HIS A 144 -4.91 2.70 13.82
CA HIS A 144 -5.91 3.11 12.85
C HIS A 144 -6.48 1.93 12.08
N PHE A 145 -7.82 1.92 11.92
CA PHE A 145 -8.54 0.86 11.21
C PHE A 145 -9.49 1.47 10.18
N PHE A 146 -9.39 1.00 8.95
CA PHE A 146 -10.23 1.42 7.84
C PHE A 146 -10.83 0.22 7.12
N LEU A 147 -12.11 0.36 6.76
CA LEU A 147 -12.77 -0.55 5.84
C LEU A 147 -12.81 0.10 4.46
N GLN A 148 -12.23 -0.57 3.49
CA GLN A 148 -12.28 -0.15 2.10
C GLN A 148 -13.24 -1.06 1.35
N PRO A 149 -14.42 -0.57 0.91
CA PRO A 149 -15.34 -1.38 0.13
C PRO A 149 -14.66 -1.91 -1.13
N CYS A 150 -14.83 -3.23 -1.38
CA CYS A 150 -14.33 -3.81 -2.63
C CYS A 150 -15.04 -3.16 -3.83
N SER A 151 -14.28 -2.76 -4.83
CA SER A 151 -14.85 -2.22 -6.08
C SER A 151 -15.61 -3.32 -6.83
N CYS A 152 -16.91 -3.40 -6.62
CA CYS A 152 -17.81 -4.38 -7.22
C CYS A 152 -19.16 -3.72 -7.56
N ILE A 153 -20.07 -4.48 -8.19
CA ILE A 153 -21.39 -3.99 -8.61
C ILE A 153 -22.20 -3.40 -7.42
N ASN A 154 -21.96 -3.87 -6.21
CA ASN A 154 -22.69 -3.45 -5.01
C ASN A 154 -21.97 -2.36 -4.19
N THR A 155 -20.84 -1.81 -4.67
CA THR A 155 -20.05 -0.81 -3.92
C THR A 155 -20.89 0.42 -3.54
N CYS A 156 -21.77 0.89 -4.41
CA CYS A 156 -22.67 2.00 -4.11
C CYS A 156 -23.61 1.71 -2.92
N LEU A 157 -24.07 0.47 -2.76
CA LEU A 157 -24.94 0.08 -1.65
C LEU A 157 -24.19 0.06 -0.33
N LEU A 158 -22.91 -0.32 -0.31
CA LEU A 158 -22.07 -0.29 0.88
C LEU A 158 -21.83 1.15 1.36
N TYR A 159 -21.58 2.10 0.45
CA TYR A 159 -21.41 3.52 0.80
C TYR A 159 -22.72 4.20 1.24
N THR A 160 -23.89 3.71 0.82
CA THR A 160 -25.18 4.32 1.13
C THR A 160 -25.85 3.72 2.36
N SER A 161 -25.48 2.50 2.78
CA SER A 161 -26.06 1.87 3.98
C SER A 161 -25.57 2.50 5.28
N ASP A 162 -24.33 3.01 5.32
CA ASP A 162 -23.78 3.67 6.52
C ASP A 162 -24.29 5.10 6.74
N ALA A 163 -25.02 5.68 5.79
CA ALA A 163 -25.57 7.02 5.92
C ALA A 163 -26.97 7.07 6.58
N ALA A 164 -27.52 5.92 6.97
CA ALA A 164 -28.92 5.78 7.40
C ALA A 164 -29.11 5.29 8.86
N ASP A 165 -28.04 5.00 9.62
CA ASP A 165 -28.10 4.55 11.02
C ASP A 165 -27.54 5.61 12.00
#